data_e5d1db4483e789782d53ec721722d072
#
_entry.id   e5d1db4483e789782d53ec721722d072
#
_cell.length_a   1.000
_cell.length_b   1.000
_cell.length_c   1.000
_cell.angle_alpha   90.00
_cell.angle_beta   90.00
_cell.angle_gamma   90.00
#
_symmetry.space_group_name_H-M   'P 1'
#
loop_
_entity.id
_entity.type
_entity.pdbx_description
1 polymer ?
#
loop_
_entity_poly.entity_id
_entity_poly.type
_entity_poly.pdbx_seq_one_letter_code
_entity_poly.pdbx_strand_id
1 'polypeptide(L)'
;KVTTDTVFSPNTTVYAHWTYTGGGYYNPPVTYYTLRFETGGGSDISSVQGTYNAYIDLTQYVPTWRGHTFTGWYSERSLTNKVSGVYLAKDMTVYAGWRVTTAPQTDDSSVLGLWGISLCTSLAGCLALTTWQIRRRREEKSLQSIEK
;
A
#
# COMPACT_ATOMS: atom_id res chain seq x y z
N LYS A 1 55.61 -20.59 23.15
CA LYS A 1 55.81 -21.38 21.91
C LYS A 1 56.03 -22.82 22.32
N VAL A 2 55.42 -23.76 21.63
CA VAL A 2 55.63 -25.21 21.78
C VAL A 2 56.78 -25.59 20.88
N THR A 3 57.77 -26.28 21.41
CA THR A 3 58.87 -26.83 20.66
C THR A 3 58.81 -28.36 20.65
N THR A 4 59.64 -29.05 19.86
CA THR A 4 59.69 -30.51 19.76
C THR A 4 59.94 -31.21 21.11
N ASP A 5 60.55 -30.51 22.07
CA ASP A 5 60.93 -31.03 23.38
C ASP A 5 59.97 -30.67 24.48
N THR A 6 58.81 -30.08 24.16
CA THR A 6 57.80 -29.67 25.14
C THR A 6 56.99 -30.89 25.58
N VAL A 7 57.14 -31.27 26.83
CA VAL A 7 56.37 -32.36 27.45
C VAL A 7 55.05 -31.77 28.03
N PHE A 8 53.92 -32.30 27.61
CA PHE A 8 52.62 -31.89 28.06
C PHE A 8 52.07 -32.83 29.15
N SER A 9 51.38 -32.27 30.12
CA SER A 9 50.56 -33.07 31.05
C SER A 9 49.38 -33.75 30.29
N PRO A 10 48.92 -34.90 30.78
CA PRO A 10 47.72 -35.54 30.24
C PRO A 10 46.55 -34.49 30.21
N ASN A 11 45.77 -34.46 29.15
CA ASN A 11 44.65 -33.53 28.94
C ASN A 11 45.03 -32.03 28.74
N THR A 12 46.20 -31.75 28.21
CA THR A 12 46.59 -30.37 27.83
C THR A 12 46.02 -30.04 26.44
N THR A 13 45.24 -28.97 26.37
CA THR A 13 44.77 -28.43 25.07
C THR A 13 45.74 -27.34 24.64
N VAL A 14 46.25 -27.45 23.43
CA VAL A 14 47.07 -26.41 22.82
C VAL A 14 46.33 -25.75 21.67
N TYR A 15 46.44 -24.43 21.59
CA TYR A 15 45.82 -23.64 20.53
C TYR A 15 46.90 -23.18 19.54
N ALA A 16 46.64 -23.40 18.24
CA ALA A 16 47.50 -22.85 17.19
C ALA A 16 47.23 -21.37 17.02
N HIS A 17 48.25 -20.55 17.10
CA HIS A 17 48.19 -19.14 16.73
C HIS A 17 48.87 -18.97 15.38
N TRP A 18 48.08 -18.59 14.39
CA TRP A 18 48.60 -18.35 13.03
C TRP A 18 48.89 -16.86 12.85
N THR A 19 50.08 -16.53 12.44
CA THR A 19 50.42 -15.18 12.01
C THR A 19 50.55 -15.24 10.48
N TYR A 20 49.79 -14.41 9.78
CA TYR A 20 49.91 -14.28 8.34
C TYR A 20 51.22 -13.52 8.02
N THR A 21 52.17 -14.20 7.37
CA THR A 21 53.48 -13.62 6.98
C THR A 21 53.59 -13.34 5.47
N GLY A 22 52.50 -13.52 4.72
CA GLY A 22 52.44 -13.22 3.29
C GLY A 22 52.14 -11.75 3.03
N GLY A 23 52.98 -11.07 2.24
CA GLY A 23 52.91 -9.65 1.95
C GLY A 23 51.81 -9.20 0.97
N GLY A 24 50.70 -9.92 0.89
CA GLY A 24 49.50 -9.51 0.14
C GLY A 24 48.31 -9.35 1.06
N TYR A 25 47.58 -8.25 0.94
CA TYR A 25 46.25 -8.13 1.57
C TYR A 25 45.32 -9.14 0.90
N TYR A 26 45.11 -10.30 1.55
CA TYR A 26 44.04 -11.20 1.14
C TYR A 26 42.71 -10.56 1.59
N ASN A 27 42.03 -9.97 0.64
CA ASN A 27 40.69 -9.48 0.84
C ASN A 27 39.76 -10.59 0.37
N PRO A 28 39.12 -11.36 1.26
CA PRO A 28 38.23 -12.42 0.85
C PRO A 28 37.06 -11.83 0.02
N PRO A 29 36.57 -12.53 -1.01
CA PRO A 29 35.46 -12.06 -1.82
C PRO A 29 34.25 -11.85 -0.92
N VAL A 30 33.68 -10.64 -1.00
CA VAL A 30 32.45 -10.30 -0.26
C VAL A 30 31.27 -10.86 -1.02
N THR A 31 30.51 -11.75 -0.37
CA THR A 31 29.26 -12.29 -0.94
C THR A 31 28.13 -11.33 -0.65
N TYR A 32 27.39 -10.95 -1.69
CA TYR A 32 26.20 -10.14 -1.58
C TYR A 32 24.95 -11.00 -1.76
N TYR A 33 23.92 -10.67 -1.00
CA TYR A 33 22.59 -11.25 -1.08
C TYR A 33 21.60 -10.18 -1.53
N THR A 34 20.56 -10.60 -2.24
CA THR A 34 19.55 -9.72 -2.82
C THR A 34 18.22 -9.87 -2.09
N LEU A 35 17.68 -8.74 -1.63
CA LEU A 35 16.29 -8.62 -1.18
C LEU A 35 15.44 -8.14 -2.33
N ARG A 36 14.38 -8.90 -2.67
CA ARG A 36 13.39 -8.55 -3.68
C ARG A 36 12.07 -8.16 -3.02
N PHE A 37 11.36 -7.23 -3.66
CA PHE A 37 10.07 -6.73 -3.21
C PHE A 37 8.99 -7.22 -4.17
N GLU A 38 8.10 -8.09 -3.70
CA GLU A 38 6.90 -8.52 -4.44
C GLU A 38 5.73 -7.63 -4.02
N THR A 39 5.38 -6.68 -4.88
CA THR A 39 4.39 -5.63 -4.55
C THR A 39 2.95 -6.08 -4.80
N GLY A 40 2.73 -7.20 -5.49
CA GLY A 40 1.40 -7.81 -5.68
C GLY A 40 0.40 -6.94 -6.46
N GLY A 41 0.89 -5.98 -7.25
CA GLY A 41 0.06 -5.04 -8.03
C GLY A 41 0.24 -3.57 -7.65
N GLY A 42 0.99 -3.29 -6.58
CA GLY A 42 1.43 -1.93 -6.26
C GLY A 42 2.60 -1.48 -7.13
N SER A 43 3.03 -0.24 -6.92
CA SER A 43 4.20 0.32 -7.61
C SER A 43 5.46 -0.51 -7.34
N ASP A 44 6.30 -0.67 -8.37
CA ASP A 44 7.54 -1.42 -8.26
C ASP A 44 8.53 -0.76 -7.31
N ILE A 45 9.28 -1.60 -6.59
CA ILE A 45 10.39 -1.21 -5.73
C ILE A 45 11.63 -1.99 -6.19
N SER A 46 12.72 -1.27 -6.41
CA SER A 46 14.00 -1.88 -6.81
C SER A 46 14.54 -2.78 -5.70
N SER A 47 15.13 -3.90 -6.10
CA SER A 47 15.80 -4.81 -5.18
C SER A 47 16.98 -4.14 -4.47
N VAL A 48 17.27 -4.58 -3.25
CA VAL A 48 18.37 -4.09 -2.42
C VAL A 48 19.37 -5.21 -2.22
N GLN A 49 20.66 -4.88 -2.27
CA GLN A 49 21.75 -5.81 -1.99
C GLN A 49 22.44 -5.47 -0.68
N GLY A 50 22.87 -6.50 0.01
CA GLY A 50 23.67 -6.36 1.24
C GLY A 50 24.52 -7.60 1.48
N THR A 51 25.50 -7.47 2.37
CA THR A 51 26.35 -8.59 2.81
C THR A 51 25.59 -9.51 3.77
N TYR A 52 26.19 -10.63 4.09
CA TYR A 52 25.66 -11.52 5.12
C TYR A 52 25.37 -10.76 6.43
N ASN A 53 24.22 -11.01 7.02
CA ASN A 53 23.73 -10.37 8.25
C ASN A 53 23.51 -8.84 8.17
N ALA A 54 23.47 -8.25 6.96
CA ALA A 54 23.07 -6.85 6.80
C ALA A 54 21.58 -6.70 7.15
N TYR A 55 21.26 -5.73 7.99
CA TYR A 55 19.89 -5.38 8.33
C TYR A 55 19.31 -4.42 7.30
N ILE A 56 18.13 -4.74 6.77
CA ILE A 56 17.38 -3.89 5.85
C ILE A 56 16.10 -3.46 6.56
N ASP A 57 15.97 -2.16 6.81
CA ASP A 57 14.73 -1.56 7.33
C ASP A 57 13.71 -1.44 6.20
N LEU A 58 12.58 -2.13 6.33
CA LEU A 58 11.50 -2.16 5.34
C LEU A 58 10.53 -1.00 5.46
N THR A 59 10.58 -0.23 6.54
CA THR A 59 9.64 0.88 6.78
C THR A 59 9.81 2.04 5.79
N GLN A 60 10.99 2.17 5.20
CA GLN A 60 11.29 3.17 4.17
C GLN A 60 10.79 2.78 2.76
N TYR A 61 10.41 1.53 2.55
CA TYR A 61 9.93 1.02 1.27
C TYR A 61 8.42 0.89 1.29
N VAL A 62 7.71 1.91 0.84
CA VAL A 62 6.24 1.97 0.86
C VAL A 62 5.72 2.06 -0.57
N PRO A 63 5.24 0.94 -1.15
CA PRO A 63 4.62 0.96 -2.46
C PRO A 63 3.24 1.62 -2.42
N THR A 64 2.77 2.10 -3.57
CA THR A 64 1.45 2.69 -3.74
C THR A 64 0.60 1.85 -4.68
N TRP A 65 -0.70 1.75 -4.39
CA TRP A 65 -1.67 1.09 -5.26
C TRP A 65 -3.01 1.80 -5.18
N ARG A 66 -3.52 2.25 -6.33
CA ARG A 66 -4.80 2.98 -6.38
C ARG A 66 -5.94 2.10 -5.85
N GLY A 67 -6.73 2.65 -4.93
CA GLY A 67 -7.84 1.93 -4.30
C GLY A 67 -7.42 0.92 -3.23
N HIS A 68 -6.15 0.92 -2.82
CA HIS A 68 -5.64 0.04 -1.78
C HIS A 68 -4.80 0.82 -0.75
N THR A 69 -4.81 0.35 0.48
CA THR A 69 -3.93 0.84 1.55
C THR A 69 -2.88 -0.21 1.84
N PHE A 70 -1.62 0.20 1.82
CA PHE A 70 -0.50 -0.67 2.19
C PHE A 70 -0.58 -1.02 3.68
N THR A 71 -0.54 -2.31 4.00
CA THR A 71 -0.64 -2.81 5.39
C THR A 71 0.70 -3.19 5.97
N GLY A 72 1.73 -3.35 5.15
CA GLY A 72 3.10 -3.67 5.55
C GLY A 72 3.72 -4.77 4.70
N TRP A 73 4.97 -5.09 5.02
CA TRP A 73 5.72 -6.18 4.41
C TRP A 73 5.56 -7.48 5.19
N TYR A 74 5.60 -8.60 4.47
CA TYR A 74 5.49 -9.95 5.02
C TYR A 74 6.63 -10.81 4.49
N SER A 75 7.13 -11.73 5.34
CA SER A 75 8.22 -12.65 4.97
C SER A 75 7.79 -13.77 4.03
N GLU A 76 6.49 -13.96 3.84
CA GLU A 76 5.93 -15.07 3.06
C GLU A 76 4.68 -14.65 2.29
N ARG A 77 4.43 -15.34 1.20
CA ARG A 77 3.31 -15.06 0.28
C ARG A 77 1.93 -15.24 0.92
N SER A 78 1.83 -16.04 1.98
CA SER A 78 0.60 -16.22 2.76
C SER A 78 0.19 -15.01 3.58
N LEU A 79 1.07 -13.99 3.69
CA LEU A 79 0.86 -12.75 4.44
C LEU A 79 0.48 -12.99 5.92
N THR A 80 1.08 -14.00 6.54
CA THR A 80 0.83 -14.35 7.94
C THR A 80 1.84 -13.69 8.89
N ASN A 81 3.10 -13.58 8.45
CA ASN A 81 4.19 -13.06 9.29
C ASN A 81 4.64 -11.67 8.81
N LYS A 82 4.13 -10.63 9.46
CA LYS A 82 4.47 -9.23 9.17
C LYS A 82 5.84 -8.89 9.72
N VAL A 83 6.67 -8.20 8.92
CA VAL A 83 8.04 -7.81 9.26
C VAL A 83 8.26 -6.31 8.98
N SER A 84 9.01 -5.65 9.86
CA SER A 84 9.43 -4.25 9.70
C SER A 84 10.87 -4.12 9.19
N GLY A 85 11.62 -5.21 9.22
CA GLY A 85 12.99 -5.30 8.72
C GLY A 85 13.44 -6.75 8.66
N VAL A 86 14.49 -7.01 7.92
CA VAL A 86 15.06 -8.36 7.73
C VAL A 86 16.58 -8.33 7.78
N TYR A 87 17.17 -9.43 8.23
CA TYR A 87 18.61 -9.68 8.12
C TYR A 87 18.90 -10.58 6.91
N LEU A 88 19.82 -10.19 6.06
CA LEU A 88 20.19 -10.95 4.85
C LEU A 88 21.09 -12.14 5.20
N ALA A 89 20.55 -13.35 5.17
CA ALA A 89 21.33 -14.59 5.28
C ALA A 89 21.47 -15.33 3.93
N LYS A 90 20.65 -14.98 2.97
CA LYS A 90 20.55 -15.50 1.60
C LYS A 90 19.72 -14.55 0.76
N ASP A 91 19.57 -14.81 -0.54
CA ASP A 91 18.57 -14.14 -1.36
C ASP A 91 17.15 -14.35 -0.78
N MET A 92 16.40 -13.26 -0.62
CA MET A 92 15.09 -13.25 0.02
C MET A 92 14.09 -12.45 -0.81
N THR A 93 12.81 -12.72 -0.57
CA THR A 93 11.70 -11.93 -1.11
C THR A 93 10.75 -11.57 0.03
N VAL A 94 10.31 -10.31 0.06
CA VAL A 94 9.24 -9.84 0.94
C VAL A 94 8.02 -9.47 0.12
N TYR A 95 6.85 -9.65 0.69
CA TYR A 95 5.56 -9.54 0.02
C TYR A 95 4.75 -8.38 0.61
N ALA A 96 4.22 -7.53 -0.25
CA ALA A 96 3.37 -6.42 0.18
C ALA A 96 1.98 -6.92 0.55
N GLY A 97 1.49 -6.52 1.72
CA GLY A 97 0.10 -6.72 2.10
C GLY A 97 -0.73 -5.49 1.76
N TRP A 98 -1.98 -5.73 1.33
CA TRP A 98 -2.90 -4.69 0.91
C TRP A 98 -4.28 -4.87 1.52
N ARG A 99 -4.94 -3.75 1.80
CA ARG A 99 -6.37 -3.69 2.11
C ARG A 99 -7.05 -2.85 1.02
N VAL A 100 -8.14 -3.33 0.48
CA VAL A 100 -8.99 -2.53 -0.43
C VAL A 100 -9.53 -1.34 0.35
N THR A 101 -9.29 -0.15 -0.16
CA THR A 101 -9.91 1.07 0.37
C THR A 101 -11.26 1.21 -0.33
N THR A 102 -12.32 0.68 0.26
CA THR A 102 -13.68 1.06 -0.11
C THR A 102 -13.92 2.47 0.42
N ALA A 103 -13.35 3.48 -0.26
CA ALA A 103 -13.96 4.79 -0.15
C ALA A 103 -15.35 4.63 -0.78
N PRO A 104 -16.43 5.04 -0.12
CA PRO A 104 -17.67 5.24 -0.84
C PRO A 104 -17.33 6.23 -1.95
N GLN A 105 -17.34 5.76 -3.20
CA GLN A 105 -17.29 6.65 -4.34
C GLN A 105 -18.62 7.40 -4.30
N THR A 106 -18.66 8.49 -3.58
CA THR A 106 -19.64 9.55 -3.79
C THR A 106 -19.25 10.29 -5.08
N ASP A 107 -19.16 9.55 -6.17
CA ASP A 107 -19.21 10.10 -7.52
C ASP A 107 -20.68 10.28 -7.89
N ASP A 108 -21.42 10.90 -6.97
CA ASP A 108 -22.84 11.20 -7.14
C ASP A 108 -23.08 12.61 -7.67
N SER A 109 -22.12 13.07 -8.51
CA SER A 109 -22.34 14.28 -9.31
C SER A 109 -23.43 14.08 -10.38
N SER A 110 -23.73 12.83 -10.75
CA SER A 110 -24.80 12.51 -11.71
C SER A 110 -26.19 12.50 -11.09
N VAL A 111 -26.33 12.16 -9.81
CA VAL A 111 -27.63 12.10 -9.14
C VAL A 111 -28.11 13.49 -8.71
N LEU A 112 -27.20 14.38 -8.31
CA LEU A 112 -27.60 15.77 -8.02
C LEU A 112 -28.14 16.49 -9.25
N GLY A 113 -27.65 16.19 -10.44
CA GLY A 113 -28.20 16.69 -11.69
C GLY A 113 -29.60 16.19 -11.97
N LEU A 114 -29.88 14.90 -11.75
CA LEU A 114 -31.20 14.29 -11.95
C LEU A 114 -32.24 14.76 -10.93
N TRP A 115 -31.86 14.90 -9.67
CA TRP A 115 -32.75 15.46 -8.64
C TRP A 115 -33.03 16.95 -8.86
N GLY A 116 -32.05 17.73 -9.30
CA GLY A 116 -32.21 19.13 -9.65
C GLY A 116 -33.20 19.33 -10.80
N ILE A 117 -33.13 18.50 -11.85
CA ILE A 117 -34.05 18.56 -12.99
C ILE A 117 -35.47 18.13 -12.57
N SER A 118 -35.61 17.11 -11.71
CA SER A 118 -36.88 16.67 -11.20
C SER A 118 -37.59 17.76 -10.36
N LEU A 119 -36.85 18.49 -9.53
CA LEU A 119 -37.39 19.62 -8.75
C LEU A 119 -37.84 20.78 -9.65
N CYS A 120 -37.06 21.10 -10.69
CA CYS A 120 -37.43 22.16 -11.63
C CYS A 120 -38.69 21.82 -12.44
N THR A 121 -38.87 20.58 -12.86
CA THR A 121 -40.10 20.16 -13.59
C THR A 121 -41.33 20.16 -12.69
N SER A 122 -41.16 19.81 -11.41
CA SER A 122 -42.25 19.85 -10.41
C SER A 122 -42.68 21.30 -10.11
N LEU A 123 -41.77 22.24 -9.96
CA LEU A 123 -42.10 23.66 -9.77
C LEU A 123 -42.75 24.30 -11.00
N ALA A 124 -42.29 23.99 -12.20
CA ALA A 124 -42.89 24.44 -13.44
C ALA A 124 -44.33 23.88 -13.61
N GLY A 125 -44.53 22.61 -13.27
CA GLY A 125 -45.84 21.99 -13.25
C GLY A 125 -46.82 22.64 -12.27
N CYS A 126 -46.38 22.97 -11.07
CA CYS A 126 -47.22 23.67 -10.07
C CYS A 126 -47.60 25.09 -10.54
N LEU A 127 -46.67 25.82 -11.14
CA LEU A 127 -46.97 27.16 -11.69
C LEU A 127 -47.97 27.10 -12.86
N ALA A 128 -47.84 26.12 -13.72
CA ALA A 128 -48.78 25.92 -14.85
C ALA A 128 -50.17 25.55 -14.37
N LEU A 129 -50.29 24.70 -13.36
CA LEU A 129 -51.62 24.33 -12.78
C LEU A 129 -52.25 25.50 -12.05
N THR A 130 -51.51 26.32 -11.32
CA THR A 130 -52.06 27.49 -10.63
C THR A 130 -52.49 28.58 -11.59
N THR A 131 -51.75 28.85 -12.66
CA THR A 131 -52.14 29.82 -13.71
C THR A 131 -53.37 29.33 -14.48
N TRP A 132 -53.47 28.04 -14.77
CA TRP A 132 -54.66 27.45 -15.41
C TRP A 132 -55.92 27.54 -14.55
N GLN A 133 -55.81 27.27 -13.24
CA GLN A 133 -56.95 27.41 -12.29
C GLN A 133 -57.40 28.86 -12.15
N ILE A 134 -56.46 29.82 -12.11
CA ILE A 134 -56.80 31.25 -12.03
C ILE A 134 -57.53 31.71 -13.30
N ARG A 135 -57.12 31.21 -14.48
CA ARG A 135 -57.76 31.56 -15.74
C ARG A 135 -59.18 31.01 -15.84
N ARG A 136 -59.37 29.78 -15.43
CA ARG A 136 -60.72 29.14 -15.41
C ARG A 136 -61.70 29.84 -14.49
N ARG A 137 -61.29 30.26 -13.31
CA ARG A 137 -62.09 31.05 -12.36
C ARG A 137 -62.49 32.42 -12.90
N ARG A 138 -61.67 33.02 -13.75
CA ARG A 138 -62.02 34.29 -14.39
C ARG A 138 -63.06 34.11 -15.46
N GLU A 139 -63.00 33.08 -16.25
CA GLU A 139 -63.95 32.75 -17.28
C GLU A 139 -65.36 32.44 -16.66
N GLU A 140 -65.43 31.67 -15.58
CA GLU A 140 -66.67 31.39 -14.86
C GLU A 140 -67.29 32.66 -14.31
N LYS A 141 -66.49 33.59 -13.78
CA LYS A 141 -67.05 34.88 -13.28
C LYS A 141 -67.55 35.80 -14.40
N SER A 142 -66.89 35.76 -15.57
CA SER A 142 -67.34 36.54 -16.72
C SER A 142 -68.64 36.04 -17.29
N LEU A 143 -68.88 34.74 -17.29
CA LEU A 143 -70.18 34.11 -17.73
C LEU A 143 -71.29 34.44 -16.78
N GLN A 144 -71.10 34.45 -15.45
CA GLN A 144 -72.09 34.81 -14.47
C GLN A 144 -72.46 36.29 -14.48
N SER A 145 -71.63 37.14 -15.04
CA SER A 145 -71.89 38.59 -15.17
C SER A 145 -72.75 38.95 -16.41
N ILE A 146 -72.92 38.04 -17.35
CA ILE A 146 -73.72 38.22 -18.58
C ILE A 146 -75.16 37.75 -18.39
N GLU A 147 -75.38 36.91 -17.40
CA GLU A 147 -76.69 36.28 -17.13
C GLU A 147 -77.52 37.14 -16.12
N LYS A 148 -77.10 38.29 -15.73
CA LYS A 148 -77.75 39.24 -14.82
C LYS A 148 -77.98 40.56 -15.51
#